data_8b1d5bfee35818d435952ca3a97bfa2a
#
_entry.id   8b1d5bfee35818d435952ca3a97bfa2a
#
_cell.length_a   1.000
_cell.length_b   1.000
_cell.length_c   1.000
_cell.angle_alpha   90.00
_cell.angle_beta   90.00
_cell.angle_gamma   90.00
#
_symmetry.space_group_name_H-M   'P 1'
#
loop_
_entity.id
_entity.type
_entity.pdbx_description
1 polymer ?
#
loop_
_entity_poly.entity_id
_entity_poly.type
_entity_poly.pdbx_seq_one_letter_code
_entity_poly.pdbx_strand_id
1 'polypeptide(L)'
;MKTRIHKILADHGIGSRRGIELLIRQGKVLVNGKQASIGQLVNENDIFEVDGRFIKLNKKTPNNKRVLIYNKRVGEISSRKDPEHKKTIFDALPRLKSGRWVSIGRLDINTSGLILFTNDGVFANDLMHPSSSIEREYVARVHGQVTDEILKKLVNGVKLEDGLAKFTDVQSGRKGNTNQWFAMVIMEGRTREVRR
;
A
#
# COMPACT_ATOMS: atom_id res chain seq x y z
N MET A 1 5.00 -19.90 -17.45
CA MET A 1 3.80 -19.79 -16.57
C MET A 1 2.94 -18.63 -17.06
N LYS A 2 1.61 -18.83 -17.26
CA LYS A 2 0.72 -17.75 -17.72
C LYS A 2 0.36 -16.82 -16.55
N THR A 3 0.43 -15.52 -16.78
CA THR A 3 0.15 -14.47 -15.80
C THR A 3 -0.83 -13.45 -16.40
N ARG A 4 -1.67 -12.81 -15.57
CA ARG A 4 -2.58 -11.76 -16.05
C ARG A 4 -1.77 -10.57 -16.59
N ILE A 5 -2.17 -10.08 -17.78
CA ILE A 5 -1.47 -9.01 -18.51
C ILE A 5 -1.21 -7.76 -17.65
N HIS A 6 -2.20 -7.27 -16.89
CA HIS A 6 -2.02 -6.10 -16.04
C HIS A 6 -0.99 -6.34 -14.92
N LYS A 7 -0.84 -7.61 -14.45
CA LYS A 7 0.17 -7.95 -13.44
C LYS A 7 1.57 -7.93 -14.05
N ILE A 8 1.78 -8.62 -15.18
CA ILE A 8 3.11 -8.71 -15.79
C ILE A 8 3.64 -7.34 -16.21
N LEU A 9 2.82 -6.50 -16.82
CA LEU A 9 3.20 -5.13 -17.22
C LEU A 9 3.46 -4.23 -16.00
N ALA A 10 2.66 -4.34 -14.93
CA ALA A 10 2.90 -3.59 -13.70
C ALA A 10 4.18 -4.00 -12.98
N ASP A 11 4.48 -5.29 -12.94
CA ASP A 11 5.69 -5.85 -12.36
C ASP A 11 6.95 -5.38 -13.09
N HIS A 12 6.84 -5.06 -14.40
CA HIS A 12 7.92 -4.48 -15.22
C HIS A 12 7.93 -2.94 -15.21
N GLY A 13 7.07 -2.29 -14.42
CA GLY A 13 7.12 -0.86 -14.20
C GLY A 13 6.37 0.01 -15.23
N ILE A 14 5.61 -0.61 -16.15
CA ILE A 14 4.89 0.11 -17.23
C ILE A 14 3.76 0.98 -16.66
N GLY A 15 3.17 0.58 -15.52
CA GLY A 15 2.11 1.34 -14.89
C GLY A 15 1.55 0.65 -13.64
N SER A 16 0.49 1.22 -13.06
CA SER A 16 -0.27 0.52 -12.04
C SER A 16 -1.18 -0.53 -12.69
N ARG A 17 -1.57 -1.59 -11.97
CA ARG A 17 -2.51 -2.61 -12.49
C ARG A 17 -3.79 -1.97 -13.04
N ARG A 18 -4.41 -1.06 -12.27
CA ARG A 18 -5.60 -0.30 -12.70
C ARG A 18 -5.33 0.64 -13.88
N GLY A 19 -4.15 1.28 -13.93
CA GLY A 19 -3.76 2.12 -15.06
C GLY A 19 -3.60 1.32 -16.34
N ILE A 20 -3.03 0.11 -16.25
CA ILE A 20 -2.91 -0.81 -17.40
C ILE A 20 -4.30 -1.30 -17.85
N GLU A 21 -5.18 -1.66 -16.93
CA GLU A 21 -6.57 -2.02 -17.27
C GLU A 21 -7.31 -0.89 -17.98
N LEU A 22 -7.07 0.38 -17.59
CA LEU A 22 -7.61 1.53 -18.29
C LEU A 22 -7.07 1.62 -19.72
N LEU A 23 -5.77 1.44 -19.92
CA LEU A 23 -5.15 1.43 -21.25
C LEU A 23 -5.69 0.28 -22.12
N ILE A 24 -5.95 -0.89 -21.52
CA ILE A 24 -6.59 -2.02 -22.22
C ILE A 24 -8.01 -1.64 -22.68
N ARG A 25 -8.82 -1.02 -21.79
CA ARG A 25 -10.17 -0.53 -22.15
C ARG A 25 -10.14 0.51 -23.26
N GLN A 26 -9.10 1.31 -23.33
CA GLN A 26 -8.88 2.31 -24.38
C GLN A 26 -8.33 1.73 -25.68
N GLY A 27 -8.11 0.40 -25.76
CA GLY A 27 -7.52 -0.24 -26.92
C GLY A 27 -6.04 0.03 -27.15
N LYS A 28 -5.35 0.59 -26.17
CA LYS A 28 -3.93 1.02 -26.26
C LYS A 28 -2.93 -0.06 -25.88
N VAL A 29 -3.36 -1.29 -25.69
CA VAL A 29 -2.48 -2.42 -25.36
C VAL A 29 -2.68 -3.53 -26.35
N LEU A 30 -1.60 -3.94 -27.02
CA LEU A 30 -1.59 -5.05 -27.95
C LEU A 30 -0.72 -6.19 -27.39
N VAL A 31 -1.09 -7.42 -27.68
CA VAL A 31 -0.32 -8.64 -27.40
C VAL A 31 -0.20 -9.41 -28.71
N ASN A 32 1.04 -9.62 -29.16
CA ASN A 32 1.33 -10.29 -30.44
C ASN A 32 0.56 -9.63 -31.62
N GLY A 33 0.46 -8.30 -31.62
CA GLY A 33 -0.22 -7.51 -32.64
C GLY A 33 -1.74 -7.48 -32.55
N LYS A 34 -2.37 -8.17 -31.57
CA LYS A 34 -3.82 -8.18 -31.36
C LYS A 34 -4.20 -7.38 -30.10
N GLN A 35 -5.34 -6.70 -30.16
CA GLN A 35 -5.85 -5.93 -29.01
C GLN A 35 -6.05 -6.82 -27.79
N ALA A 36 -5.50 -6.38 -26.65
CA ALA A 36 -5.60 -7.10 -25.39
C ALA A 36 -6.98 -6.96 -24.76
N SER A 37 -7.41 -7.99 -24.03
CA SER A 37 -8.63 -7.97 -23.21
C SER A 37 -8.30 -7.94 -21.71
N ILE A 38 -9.25 -7.42 -20.91
CA ILE A 38 -9.10 -7.39 -19.44
C ILE A 38 -9.03 -8.81 -18.92
N GLY A 39 -8.05 -9.05 -18.03
CA GLY A 39 -7.85 -10.36 -17.42
C GLY A 39 -7.12 -11.36 -18.31
N GLN A 40 -6.76 -11.00 -19.55
CA GLN A 40 -6.03 -11.86 -20.48
C GLN A 40 -4.79 -12.48 -19.82
N LEU A 41 -4.61 -13.78 -20.04
CA LEU A 41 -3.42 -14.53 -19.60
C LEU A 41 -2.35 -14.50 -20.69
N VAL A 42 -1.16 -14.09 -20.30
CA VAL A 42 0.00 -13.90 -21.18
C VAL A 42 1.26 -14.57 -20.63
N ASN A 43 2.26 -14.76 -21.48
CA ASN A 43 3.58 -15.25 -21.09
C ASN A 43 4.62 -14.11 -21.20
N GLU A 44 5.78 -14.29 -20.55
CA GLU A 44 6.90 -13.33 -20.67
C GLU A 44 7.50 -13.24 -22.08
N ASN A 45 7.26 -14.26 -22.91
CA ASN A 45 7.75 -14.31 -24.30
C ASN A 45 6.79 -13.64 -25.29
N ASP A 46 5.59 -13.24 -24.86
CA ASP A 46 4.66 -12.51 -25.72
C ASP A 46 5.22 -11.11 -26.03
N ILE A 47 4.89 -10.61 -27.20
CA ILE A 47 5.27 -9.27 -27.64
C ILE A 47 4.19 -8.30 -27.17
N PHE A 48 4.60 -7.29 -26.40
CA PHE A 48 3.69 -6.28 -25.87
C PHE A 48 3.93 -4.93 -26.54
N GLU A 49 2.82 -4.27 -26.89
CA GLU A 49 2.82 -2.88 -27.30
C GLU A 49 1.87 -2.11 -26.39
N VAL A 50 2.31 -0.98 -25.85
CA VAL A 50 1.53 -0.13 -24.95
C VAL A 50 1.65 1.31 -25.43
N ASP A 51 0.50 1.91 -25.76
CA ASP A 51 0.40 3.28 -26.27
C ASP A 51 1.36 3.55 -27.46
N GLY A 52 1.40 2.61 -28.44
CA GLY A 52 2.23 2.66 -29.64
C GLY A 52 3.71 2.35 -29.41
N ARG A 53 4.12 1.89 -28.22
CA ARG A 53 5.51 1.57 -27.91
C ARG A 53 5.68 0.09 -27.62
N PHE A 54 6.64 -0.55 -28.28
CA PHE A 54 7.02 -1.92 -27.97
C PHE A 54 7.69 -2.00 -26.60
N ILE A 55 7.19 -2.93 -25.78
CA ILE A 55 7.67 -3.16 -24.43
C ILE A 55 8.50 -4.44 -24.41
N LYS A 56 9.80 -4.28 -24.18
CA LYS A 56 10.69 -5.41 -23.91
C LYS A 56 10.63 -5.75 -22.43
N LEU A 57 10.07 -6.90 -22.12
CA LEU A 57 10.09 -7.40 -20.74
C LEU A 57 11.53 -7.86 -20.43
N ASN A 58 12.18 -7.19 -19.50
CA ASN A 58 13.48 -7.66 -19.01
C ASN A 58 13.24 -8.91 -18.16
N LYS A 59 13.98 -9.99 -18.41
CA LYS A 59 13.94 -11.18 -17.55
C LYS A 59 14.18 -10.72 -16.10
N LYS A 60 13.25 -11.02 -15.23
CA LYS A 60 13.45 -10.79 -13.79
C LYS A 60 14.66 -11.63 -13.37
N THR A 61 15.75 -10.97 -13.02
CA THR A 61 16.83 -11.65 -12.32
C THR A 61 16.26 -12.09 -10.97
N PRO A 62 16.35 -13.37 -10.61
CA PRO A 62 15.67 -13.93 -9.43
C PRO A 62 16.01 -13.25 -8.09
N ASN A 63 17.07 -12.45 -8.05
CA ASN A 63 17.67 -11.91 -6.82
C ASN A 63 17.54 -10.40 -6.63
N ASN A 64 16.62 -9.72 -7.32
CA ASN A 64 16.54 -8.25 -7.22
C ASN A 64 15.35 -7.74 -6.39
N LYS A 65 14.96 -8.50 -5.35
CA LYS A 65 14.02 -8.00 -4.35
C LYS A 65 14.69 -6.89 -3.55
N ARG A 66 14.07 -5.72 -3.55
CA ARG A 66 14.50 -4.58 -2.75
C ARG A 66 13.41 -4.20 -1.78
N VAL A 67 13.82 -3.93 -0.56
CA VAL A 67 12.97 -3.36 0.49
C VAL A 67 13.61 -2.06 0.95
N LEU A 68 12.81 -1.05 1.18
CA LEU A 68 13.23 0.24 1.68
C LEU A 68 12.34 0.61 2.86
N ILE A 69 12.99 1.05 3.93
CA ILE A 69 12.34 1.60 5.13
C ILE A 69 12.26 3.11 4.96
N TYR A 70 11.07 3.67 5.17
CA TYR A 70 10.82 5.09 5.03
C TYR A 70 10.10 5.64 6.26
N ASN A 71 10.63 6.69 6.82
CA ASN A 71 9.97 7.46 7.88
C ASN A 71 9.14 8.56 7.24
N LYS A 72 7.85 8.30 7.06
CA LYS A 72 6.91 9.27 6.47
C LYS A 72 6.75 10.48 7.38
N ARG A 73 6.83 11.66 6.82
CA ARG A 73 6.57 12.91 7.52
C ARG A 73 5.08 13.28 7.45
N VAL A 74 4.63 14.07 8.42
CA VAL A 74 3.33 14.75 8.33
C VAL A 74 3.31 15.65 7.10
N GLY A 75 2.18 15.73 6.40
CA GLY A 75 2.02 16.51 5.18
C GLY A 75 2.31 15.75 3.89
N GLU A 76 2.98 14.60 3.94
CA GLU A 76 3.19 13.75 2.76
C GLU A 76 1.99 12.84 2.51
N ILE A 77 1.67 12.59 1.24
CA ILE A 77 0.53 11.76 0.84
C ILE A 77 1.02 10.37 0.43
N SER A 78 0.34 9.33 0.92
CA SER A 78 0.59 7.93 0.55
C SER A 78 -0.05 7.57 -0.80
N SER A 79 0.18 8.40 -1.83
CA SER A 79 -0.29 8.22 -3.20
C SER A 79 0.83 8.55 -4.19
N ARG A 80 0.75 8.03 -5.42
CA ARG A 80 1.70 8.37 -6.50
C ARG A 80 1.35 9.67 -7.21
N LYS A 81 0.10 10.07 -7.16
CA LYS A 81 -0.40 11.31 -7.77
C LYS A 81 -1.35 11.97 -6.78
N ASP A 82 -1.23 13.25 -6.68
CA ASP A 82 -2.15 14.09 -5.95
C ASP A 82 -2.65 15.19 -6.89
N PRO A 83 -3.98 15.42 -7.00
CA PRO A 83 -4.54 16.50 -7.81
C PRO A 83 -4.10 17.89 -7.34
N GLU A 84 -3.83 18.05 -6.04
CA GLU A 84 -3.39 19.31 -5.43
C GLU A 84 -1.87 19.48 -5.43
N HIS A 85 -1.13 18.63 -6.14
CA HIS A 85 0.34 18.67 -6.26
C HIS A 85 1.11 18.65 -4.92
N LYS A 86 0.50 18.07 -3.88
CA LYS A 86 1.18 17.87 -2.60
C LYS A 86 2.30 16.84 -2.72
N LYS A 87 3.29 16.98 -1.87
CA LYS A 87 4.41 16.05 -1.79
C LYS A 87 3.94 14.64 -1.47
N THR A 88 4.42 13.67 -2.22
CA THR A 88 4.09 12.26 -2.04
C THR A 88 5.25 11.49 -1.40
N ILE A 89 4.95 10.36 -0.77
CA ILE A 89 5.97 9.46 -0.22
C ILE A 89 6.88 8.85 -1.32
N PHE A 90 6.48 8.92 -2.59
CA PHE A 90 7.25 8.37 -3.72
C PHE A 90 8.30 9.34 -4.26
N ASP A 91 8.19 10.63 -3.97
CA ASP A 91 9.07 11.67 -4.54
C ASP A 91 10.51 11.59 -4.02
N ALA A 92 10.68 11.07 -2.78
CA ALA A 92 11.99 10.90 -2.14
C ALA A 92 12.65 9.53 -2.42
N LEU A 93 11.98 8.62 -3.17
CA LEU A 93 12.49 7.28 -3.37
C LEU A 93 13.56 7.21 -4.46
N PRO A 94 14.60 6.39 -4.28
CA PRO A 94 15.61 6.19 -5.31
C PRO A 94 14.99 5.53 -6.55
N ARG A 95 15.50 5.87 -7.72
CA ARG A 95 15.06 5.24 -8.96
C ARG A 95 15.44 3.76 -8.99
N LEU A 96 14.53 2.93 -9.49
CA LEU A 96 14.78 1.52 -9.77
C LEU A 96 15.28 1.36 -11.21
N LYS A 97 16.23 0.44 -11.43
CA LYS A 97 16.68 0.07 -12.79
C LYS A 97 15.56 -0.64 -13.57
N SER A 98 14.70 -1.38 -12.88
CA SER A 98 13.53 -2.05 -13.44
C SER A 98 12.42 -2.16 -12.41
N GLY A 99 11.15 -2.24 -12.85
CA GLY A 99 10.00 -2.32 -11.99
C GLY A 99 9.62 -0.96 -11.36
N ARG A 100 8.90 -1.00 -10.25
CA ARG A 100 8.44 0.18 -9.53
C ARG A 100 8.36 -0.11 -8.04
N TRP A 101 8.50 0.93 -7.23
CA TRP A 101 8.22 0.83 -5.81
C TRP A 101 6.71 0.60 -5.55
N VAL A 102 6.40 -0.24 -4.62
CA VAL A 102 5.06 -0.48 -4.06
C VAL A 102 5.14 -0.19 -2.57
N SER A 103 4.28 0.68 -2.06
CA SER A 103 4.17 0.91 -0.61
C SER A 103 3.46 -0.26 0.05
N ILE A 104 3.97 -0.71 1.17
CA ILE A 104 3.35 -1.73 2.01
C ILE A 104 2.49 -1.00 3.04
N GLY A 105 1.20 -0.85 2.71
CA GLY A 105 0.26 -0.05 3.47
C GLY A 105 0.28 1.45 3.13
N ARG A 106 -0.45 2.19 3.93
CA ARG A 106 -0.61 3.65 3.83
C ARG A 106 -0.73 4.26 5.22
N LEU A 107 -0.22 5.47 5.34
CA LEU A 107 -0.50 6.35 6.48
C LEU A 107 -1.21 7.60 5.96
N ASP A 108 -2.12 8.14 6.76
CA ASP A 108 -2.82 9.39 6.45
C ASP A 108 -1.85 10.58 6.36
N ILE A 109 -2.28 11.66 5.70
CA ILE A 109 -1.46 12.87 5.52
C ILE A 109 -0.94 13.42 6.85
N ASN A 110 -1.77 13.41 7.89
CA ASN A 110 -1.43 13.90 9.23
C ASN A 110 -0.81 12.83 10.15
N THR A 111 -0.40 11.68 9.60
CA THR A 111 0.25 10.61 10.35
C THR A 111 1.70 10.49 9.90
N SER A 112 2.63 10.43 10.83
CA SER A 112 4.04 10.15 10.58
C SER A 112 4.40 8.73 11.02
N GLY A 113 5.50 8.21 10.52
CA GLY A 113 6.06 6.94 10.97
C GLY A 113 6.44 5.99 9.84
N LEU A 114 6.55 4.72 10.16
CA LEU A 114 7.09 3.69 9.31
C LEU A 114 6.20 3.38 8.09
N ILE A 115 6.77 3.47 6.91
CA ILE A 115 6.26 2.86 5.68
C ILE A 115 7.37 2.01 5.07
N LEU A 116 7.01 0.81 4.66
CA LEU A 116 7.90 -0.05 3.88
C LEU A 116 7.56 0.07 2.39
N PHE A 117 8.59 0.04 1.55
CA PHE A 117 8.47 -0.06 0.11
C PHE A 117 9.17 -1.30 -0.39
N THR A 118 8.64 -1.91 -1.43
CA THR A 118 9.30 -3.00 -2.14
C THR A 118 9.05 -2.89 -3.64
N ASN A 119 9.91 -3.53 -4.43
CA ASN A 119 9.67 -3.74 -5.87
C ASN A 119 9.01 -5.10 -6.16
N ASP A 120 8.73 -5.89 -5.12
CA ASP A 120 8.06 -7.19 -5.23
C ASP A 120 6.60 -7.08 -4.77
N GLY A 121 5.67 -7.15 -5.73
CA GLY A 121 4.24 -7.03 -5.45
C GLY A 121 3.63 -8.25 -4.75
N VAL A 122 4.29 -9.42 -4.77
CA VAL A 122 3.87 -10.60 -4.00
C VAL A 122 4.22 -10.38 -2.54
N PHE A 123 5.47 -10.04 -2.26
CA PHE A 123 5.93 -9.71 -0.91
C PHE A 123 5.11 -8.56 -0.29
N ALA A 124 4.79 -7.52 -1.08
CA ALA A 124 3.93 -6.44 -0.60
C ALA A 124 2.55 -6.96 -0.19
N ASN A 125 1.96 -7.83 -1.01
CA ASN A 125 0.66 -8.44 -0.71
C ASN A 125 0.70 -9.29 0.55
N ASP A 126 1.73 -10.12 0.70
CA ASP A 126 1.88 -11.01 1.85
C ASP A 126 1.99 -10.23 3.17
N LEU A 127 2.62 -9.06 3.16
CA LEU A 127 2.70 -8.19 4.33
C LEU A 127 1.43 -7.35 4.59
N MET A 128 0.63 -7.08 3.55
CA MET A 128 -0.56 -6.23 3.68
C MET A 128 -1.84 -7.02 3.94
N HIS A 129 -1.90 -8.26 3.46
CA HIS A 129 -3.14 -9.02 3.48
C HIS A 129 -3.57 -9.34 4.93
N PRO A 130 -4.86 -9.15 5.29
CA PRO A 130 -5.33 -9.40 6.66
C PRO A 130 -5.07 -10.81 7.16
N SER A 131 -5.09 -11.84 6.27
CA SER A 131 -4.82 -13.23 6.64
C SER A 131 -3.39 -13.48 7.11
N SER A 132 -2.47 -12.55 6.88
CA SER A 132 -1.09 -12.66 7.35
C SER A 132 -0.94 -12.32 8.83
N SER A 133 -1.98 -11.76 9.45
CA SER A 133 -2.07 -11.44 10.88
C SER A 133 -0.84 -10.70 11.41
N ILE A 134 -0.27 -9.79 10.59
CA ILE A 134 0.90 -9.01 10.97
C ILE A 134 0.46 -7.85 11.86
N GLU A 135 1.00 -7.81 13.04
CA GLU A 135 0.77 -6.75 14.00
C GLU A 135 1.34 -5.42 13.52
N ARG A 136 0.58 -4.36 13.75
CA ARG A 136 0.98 -2.97 13.49
C ARG A 136 0.78 -2.18 14.76
N GLU A 137 1.87 -1.62 15.26
CA GLU A 137 1.85 -0.78 16.45
C GLU A 137 1.73 0.70 16.05
N TYR A 138 0.85 1.39 16.74
CA TYR A 138 0.63 2.83 16.60
C TYR A 138 0.77 3.51 17.96
N VAL A 139 1.36 4.69 17.95
CA VAL A 139 1.36 5.57 19.11
C VAL A 139 0.46 6.77 18.83
N ALA A 140 -0.59 6.92 19.62
CA ALA A 140 -1.54 8.02 19.49
C ALA A 140 -1.51 8.94 20.70
N ARG A 141 -1.63 10.23 20.43
CA ARG A 141 -1.88 11.26 21.44
C ARG A 141 -3.37 11.60 21.43
N VAL A 142 -4.05 11.26 22.52
CA VAL A 142 -5.48 11.48 22.69
C VAL A 142 -5.70 12.69 23.58
N HIS A 143 -6.59 13.59 23.19
CA HIS A 143 -7.02 14.72 24.00
C HIS A 143 -8.16 14.29 24.92
N GLY A 144 -8.14 14.72 26.18
CA GLY A 144 -9.13 14.38 27.19
C GLY A 144 -8.72 13.22 28.09
N GLN A 145 -9.66 12.81 28.93
CA GLN A 145 -9.45 11.69 29.87
C GLN A 145 -9.93 10.38 29.23
N VAL A 146 -9.09 9.38 29.29
CA VAL A 146 -9.40 8.00 28.87
C VAL A 146 -9.43 7.15 30.13
N THR A 147 -10.58 6.53 30.40
CA THR A 147 -10.78 5.63 31.55
C THR A 147 -10.45 4.19 31.20
N ASP A 148 -10.23 3.35 32.19
CA ASP A 148 -9.97 1.92 32.00
C ASP A 148 -11.15 1.21 31.33
N GLU A 149 -12.40 1.68 31.55
CA GLU A 149 -13.57 1.14 30.85
C GLU A 149 -13.51 1.41 29.34
N ILE A 150 -13.01 2.60 28.95
CA ILE A 150 -12.81 2.93 27.51
C ILE A 150 -11.73 2.02 26.93
N LEU A 151 -10.61 1.82 27.62
CA LEU A 151 -9.54 0.92 27.17
C LEU A 151 -10.04 -0.52 27.00
N LYS A 152 -10.81 -1.03 27.96
CA LYS A 152 -11.45 -2.36 27.86
C LYS A 152 -12.38 -2.46 26.65
N LYS A 153 -13.20 -1.41 26.38
CA LYS A 153 -14.06 -1.38 25.19
C LYS A 153 -13.25 -1.43 23.89
N LEU A 154 -12.12 -0.73 23.80
CA LEU A 154 -11.27 -0.70 22.62
C LEU A 154 -10.68 -2.09 22.30
N VAL A 155 -10.36 -2.88 23.33
CA VAL A 155 -9.85 -4.26 23.16
C VAL A 155 -10.99 -5.25 22.89
N ASN A 156 -12.14 -5.10 23.56
CA ASN A 156 -13.30 -5.98 23.37
C ASN A 156 -14.00 -5.73 22.02
N GLY A 157 -13.90 -4.53 21.48
CA GLY A 157 -14.43 -4.11 20.20
C GLY A 157 -15.42 -2.97 20.28
N VAL A 158 -15.30 -2.07 19.32
CA VAL A 158 -16.17 -0.91 19.13
C VAL A 158 -16.85 -1.02 17.77
N LYS A 159 -18.15 -0.76 17.72
CA LYS A 159 -18.89 -0.75 16.47
C LYS A 159 -18.61 0.54 15.71
N LEU A 160 -17.97 0.43 14.57
CA LEU A 160 -17.80 1.48 13.58
C LEU A 160 -18.86 1.33 12.49
N GLU A 161 -18.94 2.31 11.57
CA GLU A 161 -19.90 2.27 10.43
C GLU A 161 -19.70 1.04 9.54
N ASP A 162 -18.45 0.57 9.39
CA ASP A 162 -18.05 -0.57 8.57
C ASP A 162 -17.88 -1.88 9.35
N GLY A 163 -18.40 -1.95 10.57
CA GLY A 163 -18.45 -3.15 11.41
C GLY A 163 -17.69 -3.04 12.74
N LEU A 164 -17.57 -4.17 13.42
CA LEU A 164 -16.81 -4.24 14.68
C LEU A 164 -15.33 -4.07 14.42
N ALA A 165 -14.67 -3.16 15.14
CA ALA A 165 -13.23 -2.93 15.13
C ALA A 165 -12.67 -3.07 16.53
N LYS A 166 -11.45 -3.60 16.66
CA LYS A 166 -10.80 -3.77 17.95
C LYS A 166 -9.28 -3.64 17.85
N PHE A 167 -8.67 -3.20 18.91
CA PHE A 167 -7.25 -3.34 19.11
C PHE A 167 -6.93 -4.70 19.74
N THR A 168 -5.78 -5.27 19.37
CA THR A 168 -5.29 -6.50 19.99
C THR A 168 -4.69 -6.21 21.36
N ASP A 169 -4.06 -5.04 21.50
CA ASP A 169 -3.50 -4.53 22.76
C ASP A 169 -3.57 -3.00 22.78
N VAL A 170 -3.75 -2.43 23.99
CA VAL A 170 -3.69 -0.99 24.22
C VAL A 170 -2.97 -0.74 25.55
N GLN A 171 -1.87 -0.01 25.47
CA GLN A 171 -1.06 0.33 26.64
C GLN A 171 -1.06 1.84 26.87
N SER A 172 -1.29 2.23 28.12
CA SER A 172 -1.20 3.63 28.54
C SER A 172 0.26 4.08 28.61
N GLY A 173 0.55 5.19 27.97
CA GLY A 173 1.86 5.84 27.98
C GLY A 173 1.87 7.10 28.87
N ARG A 174 2.66 8.10 28.49
CA ARG A 174 2.77 9.35 29.24
C ARG A 174 1.44 10.07 29.35
N LYS A 175 1.12 10.54 30.55
CA LYS A 175 -0.02 11.41 30.83
C LYS A 175 0.46 12.86 30.98
N GLY A 176 -0.03 13.76 30.16
CA GLY A 176 0.12 15.20 30.29
C GLY A 176 -1.12 15.84 30.93
N ASN A 177 -1.13 17.16 31.01
CA ASN A 177 -2.26 17.89 31.64
C ASN A 177 -3.57 17.71 30.86
N THR A 178 -3.52 17.72 29.52
CA THR A 178 -4.70 17.68 28.65
C THR A 178 -4.67 16.53 27.64
N ASN A 179 -3.54 15.83 27.53
CA ASN A 179 -3.33 14.76 26.56
C ASN A 179 -2.73 13.54 27.23
N GLN A 180 -3.07 12.38 26.70
CA GLN A 180 -2.52 11.10 27.10
C GLN A 180 -2.04 10.34 25.88
N TRP A 181 -0.92 9.63 26.00
CA TRP A 181 -0.36 8.81 24.96
C TRP A 181 -0.74 7.34 25.16
N PHE A 182 -0.99 6.66 24.05
CA PHE A 182 -1.31 5.23 24.04
C PHE A 182 -0.51 4.54 22.94
N ALA A 183 0.08 3.39 23.26
CA ALA A 183 0.54 2.43 22.27
C ALA A 183 -0.58 1.44 22.01
N MET A 184 -0.88 1.20 20.74
CA MET A 184 -2.02 0.37 20.33
C MET A 184 -1.58 -0.58 19.23
N VAL A 185 -1.96 -1.85 19.35
CA VAL A 185 -1.65 -2.89 18.36
C VAL A 185 -2.91 -3.28 17.60
N ILE A 186 -2.80 -3.39 16.28
CA ILE A 186 -3.90 -3.75 15.38
C ILE A 186 -3.40 -4.74 14.32
N MET A 187 -4.20 -5.75 13.98
CA MET A 187 -3.90 -6.73 12.93
C MET A 187 -4.63 -6.44 11.61
N GLU A 188 -5.69 -5.65 11.65
CA GLU A 188 -6.42 -5.19 10.47
C GLU A 188 -6.01 -3.77 10.08
N GLY A 189 -6.52 -3.24 9.00
CA GLY A 189 -6.10 -1.92 8.49
C GLY A 189 -7.19 -1.28 7.65
N ARG A 190 -8.35 -1.03 8.26
CA ARG A 190 -9.46 -0.31 7.62
C ARG A 190 -9.10 1.16 7.43
N THR A 191 -9.87 1.83 6.61
CA THR A 191 -9.65 3.27 6.37
C THR A 191 -9.76 4.05 7.66
N ARG A 192 -8.67 4.73 8.06
CA ARG A 192 -8.56 5.58 9.24
C ARG A 192 -8.99 4.91 10.56
N GLU A 193 -8.83 3.60 10.67
CA GLU A 193 -9.35 2.79 11.79
C GLU A 193 -8.87 3.28 13.15
N VAL A 194 -7.57 3.53 13.31
CA VAL A 194 -7.00 4.07 14.56
C VAL A 194 -7.53 5.49 14.89
N ARG A 195 -7.96 6.27 13.87
CA ARG A 195 -8.44 7.64 14.06
C ARG A 195 -9.94 7.73 14.37
N ARG A 196 -10.72 6.76 13.94
CA ARG A 196 -12.15 6.64 14.22
C ARG A 196 -12.40 6.13 15.62
#